data_0e156f52243fe166b0b58761820f9925
#
_entry.id   0e156f52243fe166b0b58761820f9925
#
_cell.length_a   1.000
_cell.length_b   1.000
_cell.length_c   1.000
_cell.angle_alpha   90.00
_cell.angle_beta   90.00
_cell.angle_gamma   90.00
#
_symmetry.space_group_name_H-M   'P 1'
#
loop_
_entity.id
_entity.type
_entity.pdbx_description
1 polymer ?
#
loop_
_entity_poly.entity_id
_entity_poly.type
_entity_poly.pdbx_seq_one_letter_code
_entity_poly.pdbx_strand_id
1 'polypeptide(L)'
;MEHPERKPNRINGYDYSANGAYFVTLCTQDRKKILSSIVGDGFAVPKPCGIIAEEIIAQIPVKYPSVAVDKYIIMPDHIHLLLRFDRDLGTENPSPTLGNVIGWLKYQVTKQVDAQIDLNGAKLFQRSYYDHVIRNQQDYDEIWQYIENNPRKWKLQKQDHF
;
A
#
# COMPACT_ATOMS: atom_id res chain seq x y z
N MET A 1 -14.23 -5.00 9.31
CA MET A 1 -13.86 -3.59 9.30
C MET A 1 -14.57 -2.92 8.14
N GLU A 2 -15.37 -1.94 8.44
CA GLU A 2 -16.01 -1.15 7.40
C GLU A 2 -14.94 -0.46 6.57
N HIS A 3 -15.18 -0.33 5.28
CA HIS A 3 -14.37 0.55 4.47
C HIS A 3 -14.44 1.95 5.09
N PRO A 4 -13.31 2.53 5.46
CA PRO A 4 -13.37 3.90 5.96
C PRO A 4 -14.02 4.76 4.88
N GLU A 5 -14.97 5.59 5.27
CA GLU A 5 -15.50 6.59 4.37
C GLU A 5 -14.33 7.34 3.74
N ARG A 6 -14.51 7.72 2.47
CA ARG A 6 -13.48 8.44 1.75
C ARG A 6 -13.25 9.79 2.42
N LYS A 7 -12.31 9.82 3.37
CA LYS A 7 -11.90 11.06 4.03
C LYS A 7 -10.86 11.76 3.17
N PRO A 8 -10.70 13.07 3.32
CA PRO A 8 -9.56 13.74 2.71
C PRO A 8 -8.28 13.00 3.06
N ASN A 9 -7.41 12.80 2.09
CA ASN A 9 -6.17 12.05 2.27
C ASN A 9 -5.19 12.72 3.26
N ARG A 10 -5.48 13.94 3.70
CA ARG A 10 -4.61 14.68 4.61
C ARG A 10 -5.40 15.27 5.76
N ILE A 11 -4.84 15.14 6.95
CA ILE A 11 -5.33 15.84 8.12
C ILE A 11 -4.80 17.28 8.06
N ASN A 12 -5.69 18.28 8.19
CA ASN A 12 -5.29 19.66 8.17
C ASN A 12 -4.20 19.96 9.20
N GLY A 13 -3.10 20.60 8.76
CA GLY A 13 -2.00 20.95 9.61
C GLY A 13 -1.06 19.81 10.00
N TYR A 14 -1.30 18.60 9.50
CA TYR A 14 -0.43 17.48 9.79
C TYR A 14 0.77 17.47 8.84
N ASP A 15 1.96 17.33 9.39
CA ASP A 15 3.20 17.22 8.62
C ASP A 15 3.52 15.74 8.37
N TYR A 16 3.21 15.27 7.18
CA TYR A 16 3.44 13.87 6.79
C TYR A 16 4.92 13.51 6.68
N SER A 17 5.83 14.48 6.71
CA SER A 17 7.27 14.22 6.72
C SER A 17 7.84 14.05 8.12
N ALA A 18 7.06 14.34 9.18
CA ALA A 18 7.48 14.11 10.55
C ALA A 18 7.64 12.62 10.83
N ASN A 19 8.47 12.28 11.83
CA ASN A 19 8.62 10.90 12.25
C ASN A 19 7.27 10.33 12.66
N GLY A 20 6.93 9.14 12.13
CA GLY A 20 5.66 8.50 12.42
C GLY A 20 5.45 7.30 11.54
N ALA A 21 4.34 6.63 11.79
CA ALA A 21 3.96 5.45 11.02
C ALA A 21 2.57 5.65 10.41
N TYR A 22 2.38 5.06 9.24
CA TYR A 22 1.17 5.21 8.44
C TYR A 22 0.73 3.86 7.89
N PHE A 23 -0.56 3.58 8.01
CA PHE A 23 -1.20 2.48 7.30
C PHE A 23 -1.81 3.03 6.02
N VAL A 24 -1.47 2.44 4.88
CA VAL A 24 -1.90 2.93 3.57
C VAL A 24 -2.59 1.81 2.81
N THR A 25 -3.66 2.14 2.09
CA THR A 25 -4.34 1.22 1.19
C THR A 25 -4.42 1.83 -0.21
N LEU A 26 -3.84 1.10 -1.18
CA LEU A 26 -3.90 1.46 -2.59
C LEU A 26 -4.85 0.50 -3.30
N CYS A 27 -5.88 1.02 -3.97
CA CYS A 27 -6.83 0.21 -4.70
C CYS A 27 -6.58 0.28 -6.20
N THR A 28 -6.78 -0.85 -6.89
CA THR A 28 -6.74 -0.85 -8.36
C THR A 28 -7.92 -0.08 -8.93
N GLN A 29 -7.74 0.43 -10.15
CA GLN A 29 -8.82 1.09 -10.87
C GLN A 29 -9.94 0.08 -11.12
N ASP A 30 -11.18 0.48 -10.79
CA ASP A 30 -12.38 -0.36 -10.92
C ASP A 30 -12.29 -1.66 -10.12
N ARG A 31 -11.43 -1.72 -9.11
CA ARG A 31 -11.22 -2.88 -8.23
C ARG A 31 -10.91 -4.15 -9.01
N LYS A 32 -10.17 -4.03 -10.11
CA LYS A 32 -9.76 -5.18 -10.91
C LYS A 32 -8.81 -6.08 -10.12
N LYS A 33 -9.09 -7.38 -10.14
CA LYS A 33 -8.34 -8.39 -9.38
C LYS A 33 -7.12 -8.85 -10.17
N ILE A 34 -6.17 -7.95 -10.37
CA ILE A 34 -5.00 -8.18 -11.22
C ILE A 34 -3.68 -8.30 -10.46
N LEU A 35 -3.69 -8.07 -9.14
CA LEU A 35 -2.45 -8.02 -8.37
C LEU A 35 -2.06 -9.37 -7.79
N SER A 36 -3.01 -10.15 -7.31
CA SER A 36 -2.72 -11.44 -6.69
C SER A 36 -3.92 -12.36 -6.75
N SER A 37 -3.70 -13.62 -6.36
CA SER A 37 -4.76 -14.61 -6.11
C SER A 37 -4.62 -15.08 -4.68
N ILE A 38 -5.76 -15.34 -4.03
CA ILE A 38 -5.76 -15.95 -2.69
C ILE A 38 -5.93 -17.45 -2.87
N VAL A 39 -4.96 -18.22 -2.41
CA VAL A 39 -4.91 -19.67 -2.59
C VAL A 39 -4.87 -20.39 -1.25
N GLY A 40 -5.21 -21.68 -1.25
CA GLY A 40 -5.17 -22.51 -0.04
C GLY A 40 -6.06 -21.94 1.06
N ASP A 41 -5.55 -21.91 2.28
CA ASP A 41 -6.26 -21.41 3.46
C ASP A 41 -6.16 -19.90 3.65
N GLY A 42 -5.66 -19.18 2.66
CA GLY A 42 -5.58 -17.73 2.71
C GLY A 42 -4.16 -17.20 2.50
N PHE A 43 -3.49 -17.66 1.43
CA PHE A 43 -2.17 -17.14 1.04
C PHE A 43 -2.33 -16.27 -0.21
N ALA A 44 -1.77 -15.07 -0.16
CA ALA A 44 -1.74 -14.19 -1.33
C ALA A 44 -0.55 -14.58 -2.21
N VAL A 45 -0.84 -14.96 -3.45
CA VAL A 45 0.20 -15.29 -4.43
C VAL A 45 0.17 -14.20 -5.51
N PRO A 46 1.24 -13.38 -5.62
CA PRO A 46 1.27 -12.29 -6.59
C PRO A 46 1.17 -12.79 -8.04
N LYS A 47 0.35 -12.09 -8.82
CA LYS A 47 0.32 -12.19 -10.29
C LYS A 47 1.42 -11.30 -10.86
N PRO A 48 1.67 -11.30 -12.19
CA PRO A 48 2.72 -10.45 -12.75
C PRO A 48 2.69 -8.99 -12.34
N CYS A 49 1.50 -8.37 -12.28
CA CYS A 49 1.38 -6.99 -11.80
C CYS A 49 1.76 -6.86 -10.33
N GLY A 50 1.40 -7.85 -9.51
CA GLY A 50 1.74 -7.87 -8.09
C GLY A 50 3.23 -8.09 -7.86
N ILE A 51 3.88 -8.91 -8.68
CA ILE A 51 5.33 -9.11 -8.61
C ILE A 51 6.06 -7.79 -8.88
N ILE A 52 5.62 -7.05 -9.90
CA ILE A 52 6.17 -5.73 -10.18
C ILE A 52 5.98 -4.80 -8.99
N ALA A 53 4.77 -4.80 -8.39
CA ALA A 53 4.51 -3.97 -7.22
C ALA A 53 5.43 -4.33 -6.05
N GLU A 54 5.67 -5.61 -5.78
CA GLU A 54 6.60 -6.04 -4.73
C GLU A 54 8.01 -5.53 -4.98
N GLU A 55 8.48 -5.61 -6.22
CA GLU A 55 9.81 -5.13 -6.59
C GLU A 55 9.96 -3.63 -6.33
N ILE A 56 8.95 -2.84 -6.67
CA ILE A 56 8.99 -1.40 -6.45
C ILE A 56 8.85 -1.08 -4.96
N ILE A 57 8.01 -1.79 -4.22
CA ILE A 57 7.89 -1.63 -2.76
C ILE A 57 9.25 -1.85 -2.09
N ALA A 58 9.99 -2.86 -2.53
CA ALA A 58 11.34 -3.13 -2.01
C ALA A 58 12.33 -2.00 -2.30
N GLN A 59 12.07 -1.17 -3.30
CA GLN A 59 12.92 -0.03 -3.64
C GLN A 59 12.58 1.24 -2.86
N ILE A 60 11.47 1.28 -2.13
CA ILE A 60 11.09 2.46 -1.35
C ILE A 60 12.20 2.92 -0.41
N PRO A 61 12.80 2.03 0.43
CA PRO A 61 13.87 2.46 1.33
C PRO A 61 15.16 2.86 0.59
N VAL A 62 15.35 2.41 -0.62
CA VAL A 62 16.50 2.79 -1.46
C VAL A 62 16.28 4.20 -2.01
N LYS A 63 15.09 4.48 -2.52
CA LYS A 63 14.72 5.80 -3.04
C LYS A 63 14.59 6.84 -1.92
N TYR A 64 14.02 6.43 -0.79
CA TYR A 64 13.78 7.28 0.37
C TYR A 64 14.37 6.62 1.61
N PRO A 65 15.66 6.84 1.91
CA PRO A 65 16.32 6.18 3.05
C PRO A 65 15.68 6.44 4.42
N SER A 66 14.92 7.53 4.56
CA SER A 66 14.19 7.82 5.79
C SER A 66 12.88 7.04 5.93
N VAL A 67 12.50 6.24 4.92
CA VAL A 67 11.23 5.51 4.92
C VAL A 67 11.48 4.02 4.98
N ALA A 68 10.92 3.36 5.99
CA ALA A 68 10.94 1.91 6.12
C ALA A 68 9.58 1.34 5.75
N VAL A 69 9.57 0.20 5.05
CA VAL A 69 8.37 -0.60 4.82
C VAL A 69 8.38 -1.71 5.86
N ASP A 70 7.62 -1.52 6.94
CA ASP A 70 7.63 -2.49 8.04
C ASP A 70 6.81 -3.73 7.69
N LYS A 71 5.75 -3.57 6.91
CA LYS A 71 4.92 -4.69 6.45
C LYS A 71 4.12 -4.28 5.23
N TYR A 72 3.80 -5.24 4.38
CA TYR A 72 2.89 -5.03 3.26
C TYR A 72 2.17 -6.33 2.92
N ILE A 73 1.09 -6.22 2.16
CA ILE A 73 0.42 -7.37 1.55
C ILE A 73 -0.16 -6.97 0.19
N ILE A 74 0.01 -7.84 -0.79
CA ILE A 74 -0.56 -7.65 -2.13
C ILE A 74 -1.85 -8.46 -2.18
N MET A 75 -2.99 -7.78 -2.07
CA MET A 75 -4.31 -8.40 -2.21
C MET A 75 -4.74 -8.40 -3.68
N PRO A 76 -5.78 -9.14 -4.06
CA PRO A 76 -6.16 -9.21 -5.49
C PRO A 76 -6.43 -7.84 -6.13
N ASP A 77 -7.07 -6.93 -5.43
CA ASP A 77 -7.49 -5.63 -5.96
C ASP A 77 -6.99 -4.43 -5.14
N HIS A 78 -6.08 -4.67 -4.20
CA HIS A 78 -5.52 -3.58 -3.39
C HIS A 78 -4.22 -4.02 -2.72
N ILE A 79 -3.48 -3.03 -2.24
CA ILE A 79 -2.22 -3.23 -1.51
C ILE A 79 -2.34 -2.50 -0.18
N HIS A 80 -1.97 -3.18 0.90
CA HIS A 80 -1.78 -2.54 2.20
C HIS A 80 -0.31 -2.37 2.49
N LEU A 81 0.06 -1.22 3.02
CA LEU A 81 1.42 -0.88 3.40
C LEU A 81 1.44 -0.32 4.82
N LEU A 82 2.42 -0.75 5.60
CA LEU A 82 2.74 -0.17 6.89
C LEU A 82 4.09 0.52 6.75
N LEU A 83 4.08 1.84 6.67
CA LEU A 83 5.27 2.65 6.43
C LEU A 83 5.67 3.38 7.70
N ARG A 84 6.97 3.47 7.94
CA ARG A 84 7.52 4.21 9.06
C ARG A 84 8.53 5.24 8.54
N PHE A 85 8.34 6.49 8.92
CA PHE A 85 9.23 7.58 8.57
C PHE A 85 10.17 7.84 9.74
N ASP A 86 11.47 7.92 9.45
CA ASP A 86 12.49 8.22 10.46
C ASP A 86 13.49 9.21 9.84
N ARG A 87 13.40 10.47 10.24
CA ARG A 87 14.24 11.54 9.69
C ARG A 87 15.72 11.35 10.01
N ASP A 88 16.03 10.65 11.09
CA ASP A 88 17.43 10.43 11.49
C ASP A 88 18.14 9.43 10.60
N LEU A 89 17.41 8.62 9.83
CA LEU A 89 17.97 7.61 8.94
C LEU A 89 18.26 8.14 7.53
N GLY A 90 17.68 9.25 7.13
CA GLY A 90 17.78 9.74 5.76
C GLY A 90 18.50 11.07 5.64
N THR A 91 19.03 11.30 4.43
CA THR A 91 19.71 12.56 4.07
C THR A 91 18.95 13.35 3.01
N GLU A 92 17.69 12.96 2.75
CA GLU A 92 16.88 13.64 1.75
C GLU A 92 16.61 15.09 2.13
N ASN A 93 16.73 15.97 1.15
CA ASN A 93 16.44 17.38 1.33
C ASN A 93 15.66 17.91 0.12
N PRO A 94 14.37 18.26 0.29
CA PRO A 94 13.59 18.15 1.54
C PRO A 94 13.22 16.71 1.90
N SER A 95 12.82 16.50 3.17
CA SER A 95 12.31 15.20 3.61
C SER A 95 11.05 14.83 2.83
N PRO A 96 10.88 13.55 2.43
CA PRO A 96 9.71 13.15 1.67
C PRO A 96 8.43 13.20 2.50
N THR A 97 7.32 13.49 1.84
CA THR A 97 6.00 13.36 2.44
C THR A 97 5.44 11.98 2.09
N LEU A 98 4.40 11.54 2.82
CA LEU A 98 3.68 10.32 2.47
C LEU A 98 3.17 10.39 1.03
N GLY A 99 2.60 11.53 0.62
CA GLY A 99 2.12 11.73 -0.75
C GLY A 99 3.20 11.57 -1.81
N ASN A 100 4.43 12.04 -1.52
CA ASN A 100 5.57 11.86 -2.44
C ASN A 100 5.89 10.38 -2.62
N VAL A 101 5.97 9.64 -1.52
CA VAL A 101 6.31 8.21 -1.54
C VAL A 101 5.26 7.42 -2.30
N ILE A 102 3.98 7.63 -1.98
CA ILE A 102 2.89 6.90 -2.62
C ILE A 102 2.77 7.28 -4.10
N GLY A 103 2.92 8.56 -4.43
CA GLY A 103 2.91 9.02 -5.82
C GLY A 103 4.03 8.36 -6.64
N TRP A 104 5.24 8.31 -6.08
CA TRP A 104 6.37 7.64 -6.72
C TRP A 104 6.09 6.15 -6.91
N LEU A 105 5.58 5.47 -5.88
CA LEU A 105 5.27 4.04 -5.93
C LEU A 105 4.25 3.74 -7.04
N LYS A 106 3.13 4.46 -7.05
CA LYS A 106 2.09 4.27 -8.05
C LYS A 106 2.60 4.52 -9.47
N TYR A 107 3.39 5.57 -9.65
CA TYR A 107 3.97 5.91 -10.94
C TYR A 107 4.91 4.81 -11.43
N GLN A 108 5.81 4.34 -10.57
CA GLN A 108 6.79 3.33 -10.97
C GLN A 108 6.13 1.99 -11.31
N VAL A 109 5.17 1.55 -10.49
CA VAL A 109 4.44 0.31 -10.76
C VAL A 109 3.67 0.41 -12.08
N THR A 110 2.94 1.49 -12.29
CA THR A 110 2.16 1.71 -13.51
C THR A 110 3.05 1.71 -14.74
N LYS A 111 4.18 2.41 -14.67
CA LYS A 111 5.14 2.50 -15.77
C LYS A 111 5.69 1.13 -16.15
N GLN A 112 6.06 0.32 -15.16
CA GLN A 112 6.63 -1.00 -15.43
C GLN A 112 5.58 -2.01 -15.91
N VAL A 113 4.37 -1.95 -15.35
CA VAL A 113 3.26 -2.77 -15.83
C VAL A 113 2.92 -2.41 -17.28
N ASP A 114 2.85 -1.12 -17.59
CA ASP A 114 2.56 -0.64 -18.93
C ASP A 114 3.62 -1.12 -19.95
N ALA A 115 4.88 -1.15 -19.55
CA ALA A 115 5.98 -1.63 -20.41
C ALA A 115 5.84 -3.13 -20.73
N GLN A 116 5.23 -3.91 -19.86
CA GLN A 116 5.10 -5.36 -20.03
C GLN A 116 3.80 -5.78 -20.71
N ILE A 117 2.68 -5.14 -20.37
CA ILE A 117 1.35 -5.57 -20.82
C ILE A 117 0.58 -4.49 -21.60
N ASP A 118 1.16 -3.32 -21.80
CA ASP A 118 0.54 -2.20 -22.52
C ASP A 118 -0.87 -1.86 -22.03
N LEU A 119 -0.95 -0.91 -21.12
CA LEU A 119 -2.23 -0.48 -20.54
C LEU A 119 -3.05 0.40 -21.49
N ASN A 120 -2.48 0.79 -22.66
CA ASN A 120 -3.15 1.69 -23.61
C ASN A 120 -3.69 2.98 -22.97
N GLY A 121 -2.92 3.55 -22.03
CA GLY A 121 -3.34 4.75 -21.31
C GLY A 121 -4.33 4.53 -20.19
N ALA A 122 -4.75 3.27 -19.93
CA ALA A 122 -5.63 2.97 -18.82
C ALA A 122 -4.90 3.11 -17.48
N LYS A 123 -5.64 3.53 -16.46
CA LYS A 123 -5.07 3.66 -15.11
C LYS A 123 -5.00 2.31 -14.44
N LEU A 124 -3.88 2.05 -13.74
CA LEU A 124 -3.71 0.85 -12.94
C LEU A 124 -4.34 1.02 -11.55
N PHE A 125 -4.11 2.17 -10.91
CA PHE A 125 -4.57 2.47 -9.57
C PHE A 125 -5.61 3.58 -9.58
N GLN A 126 -6.48 3.57 -8.56
CA GLN A 126 -7.35 4.70 -8.30
C GLN A 126 -6.51 5.95 -7.99
N ARG A 127 -7.05 7.11 -8.29
CA ARG A 127 -6.35 8.39 -8.13
C ARG A 127 -5.95 8.67 -6.68
N SER A 128 -6.83 8.35 -5.74
CA SER A 128 -6.58 8.55 -4.31
C SER A 128 -6.10 7.27 -3.65
N TYR A 129 -5.71 7.37 -2.39
CA TYR A 129 -5.41 6.24 -1.54
C TYR A 129 -5.97 6.54 -0.14
N TYR A 130 -6.12 5.49 0.66
CA TYR A 130 -6.55 5.63 2.05
C TYR A 130 -5.32 5.60 2.93
N ASP A 131 -5.30 6.44 3.98
CA ASP A 131 -4.22 6.43 4.95
C ASP A 131 -4.77 6.62 6.36
N HIS A 132 -4.07 6.00 7.31
CA HIS A 132 -4.36 6.11 8.74
C HIS A 132 -3.05 6.39 9.47
N VAL A 133 -3.04 7.44 10.27
CA VAL A 133 -1.88 7.80 11.10
C VAL A 133 -1.86 6.89 12.31
N ILE A 134 -0.77 6.17 12.51
CA ILE A 134 -0.59 5.29 13.65
C ILE A 134 -0.10 6.13 14.83
N ARG A 135 -0.81 6.09 15.94
CA ARG A 135 -0.60 7.01 17.07
C ARG A 135 0.09 6.38 18.27
N ASN A 136 0.08 5.05 18.37
CA ASN A 136 0.68 4.36 19.51
C ASN A 136 0.99 2.91 19.15
N GLN A 137 1.65 2.22 20.07
CA GLN A 137 2.06 0.83 19.86
C GLN A 137 0.87 -0.12 19.68
N GLN A 138 -0.21 0.09 20.41
CA GLN A 138 -1.40 -0.74 20.28
C GLN A 138 -2.01 -0.63 18.89
N ASP A 139 -2.14 0.59 18.36
CA ASP A 139 -2.63 0.85 17.02
C ASP A 139 -1.73 0.16 15.98
N TYR A 140 -0.41 0.28 16.14
CA TYR A 140 0.56 -0.36 15.28
C TYR A 140 0.37 -1.90 15.28
N ASP A 141 0.26 -2.50 16.45
CA ASP A 141 0.11 -3.94 16.58
C ASP A 141 -1.20 -4.45 15.96
N GLU A 142 -2.28 -3.72 16.16
CA GLU A 142 -3.58 -4.05 15.55
C GLU A 142 -3.53 -3.99 14.03
N ILE A 143 -2.88 -2.96 13.47
CA ILE A 143 -2.70 -2.83 12.02
C ILE A 143 -1.83 -3.97 11.48
N TRP A 144 -0.75 -4.32 12.19
CA TRP A 144 0.11 -5.43 11.81
C TRP A 144 -0.71 -6.72 11.67
N GLN A 145 -1.52 -7.04 12.69
CA GLN A 145 -2.38 -8.23 12.68
C GLN A 145 -3.43 -8.16 11.57
N TYR A 146 -3.99 -6.99 11.34
CA TYR A 146 -4.96 -6.80 10.26
C TYR A 146 -4.34 -7.13 8.90
N ILE A 147 -3.13 -6.66 8.63
CA ILE A 147 -2.42 -6.97 7.38
C ILE A 147 -2.13 -8.47 7.29
N GLU A 148 -1.63 -9.06 8.39
CA GLU A 148 -1.27 -10.47 8.45
C GLU A 148 -2.47 -11.38 8.14
N ASN A 149 -3.63 -11.04 8.66
CA ASN A 149 -4.83 -11.86 8.53
C ASN A 149 -5.67 -11.54 7.29
N ASN A 150 -5.27 -10.55 6.51
CA ASN A 150 -6.08 -10.04 5.40
C ASN A 150 -6.39 -11.09 4.33
N PRO A 151 -5.43 -11.91 3.86
CA PRO A 151 -5.72 -12.94 2.84
C PRO A 151 -6.72 -13.98 3.33
N ARG A 152 -6.57 -14.42 4.58
CA ARG A 152 -7.48 -15.40 5.17
C ARG A 152 -8.90 -14.83 5.29
N LYS A 153 -9.00 -13.59 5.74
CA LYS A 153 -10.27 -12.88 5.89
C LYS A 153 -10.96 -12.67 4.54
N TRP A 154 -10.21 -12.33 3.53
CA TRP A 154 -10.72 -12.21 2.15
C TRP A 154 -11.40 -13.51 1.70
N LYS A 155 -10.73 -14.64 1.91
CA LYS A 155 -11.25 -15.94 1.50
C LYS A 155 -12.53 -16.29 2.25
N LEU A 156 -12.58 -16.06 3.56
CA LEU A 156 -13.75 -16.33 4.38
C LEU A 156 -14.94 -15.47 3.96
N GLN A 157 -14.74 -14.18 3.69
CA GLN A 157 -15.79 -13.28 3.23
C GLN A 157 -16.39 -13.74 1.90
N LYS A 158 -15.59 -14.26 0.99
CA LYS A 158 -16.08 -14.76 -0.29
C LYS A 158 -16.87 -16.05 -0.16
N GLN A 159 -16.57 -16.88 0.83
CA GLN A 159 -17.34 -18.07 1.12
C GLN A 159 -18.71 -17.74 1.70
N ASP A 160 -18.80 -16.67 2.47
CA ASP A 160 -20.03 -16.22 3.12
C ASP A 160 -21.02 -15.55 2.17
N HIS A 161 -20.60 -15.24 0.95
CA HIS A 161 -21.43 -14.56 -0.05
C HIS A 161 -22.09 -15.52 -1.07
N PHE A 162 -22.00 -16.81 -0.83
CA PHE A 162 -22.64 -17.81 -1.69
C PHE A 162 -23.84 -18.44 -1.03
#